data_a4d47774e2e82735bbeea78a6e437eac
#
_entry.id   a4d47774e2e82735bbeea78a6e437eac
#
_cell.length_a   1.000
_cell.length_b   1.000
_cell.length_c   1.000
_cell.angle_alpha   90.00
_cell.angle_beta   90.00
_cell.angle_gamma   90.00
#
_symmetry.space_group_name_H-M   'P 1'
#
loop_
_entity.id
_entity.type
_entity.pdbx_description
1 polymer ?
#
loop_
_entity_poly.entity_id
_entity_poly.type
_entity_poly.pdbx_seq_one_letter_code
_entity_poly.pdbx_strand_id
1 'polypeptide(L)'
;MIYANSLSKVVGGGLRLGWVAVRGPLRDRIAMLKLETDFHTPTLLQHMGARFLASGLYDEHVSRTAPFYRERRDALVAALERHLAGEYRLDVPRGGHHLWLTLNRPLDERALYSEAARHGVTFTPGGAVTAERRSQTALRLSFSLVGPEELDEGVKRLARAIREVRRRSRHSVALPVS
;
A
#
# COMPACT_ATOMS: atom_id res chain seq x y z
N MET A 1 21.58 6.25 -8.78
CA MET A 1 20.56 5.40 -8.16
C MET A 1 20.49 5.75 -6.69
N ILE A 2 19.29 5.94 -6.15
CA ILE A 2 19.02 6.13 -4.72
C ILE A 2 18.23 4.90 -4.27
N TYR A 3 18.68 4.24 -3.22
CA TYR A 3 17.98 3.13 -2.59
C TYR A 3 17.63 3.52 -1.15
N ALA A 4 16.35 3.51 -0.80
CA ALA A 4 15.86 3.79 0.55
C ALA A 4 15.10 2.59 1.09
N ASN A 5 15.33 2.23 2.36
CA ASN A 5 14.63 1.15 3.03
C ASN A 5 14.54 1.42 4.54
N SER A 6 13.76 0.60 5.26
CA SER A 6 13.62 0.74 6.71
C SER A 6 13.28 -0.60 7.38
N LEU A 7 13.55 -0.71 8.68
CA LEU A 7 13.12 -1.83 9.51
C LEU A 7 11.66 -1.73 9.96
N SER A 8 11.00 -0.60 9.70
CA SER A 8 9.64 -0.32 10.19
C SER A 8 8.58 -1.35 9.74
N LYS A 9 8.77 -1.96 8.57
CA LYS A 9 7.81 -2.92 8.00
C LYS A 9 8.18 -4.38 8.26
N VAL A 10 9.41 -4.64 8.67
CA VAL A 10 9.90 -6.00 8.92
C VAL A 10 9.93 -6.28 10.42
N VAL A 11 10.43 -5.35 11.23
CA VAL A 11 10.62 -5.55 12.68
C VAL A 11 9.58 -4.79 13.50
N GLY A 12 9.38 -3.50 13.20
CA GLY A 12 8.42 -2.68 13.91
C GLY A 12 8.62 -1.19 13.67
N GLY A 13 7.50 -0.49 13.52
CA GLY A 13 7.48 0.96 13.25
C GLY A 13 8.06 1.81 14.39
N GLY A 14 8.05 1.30 15.62
CA GLY A 14 8.58 2.00 16.80
C GLY A 14 10.10 2.14 16.82
N LEU A 15 10.85 1.33 16.06
CA LEU A 15 12.31 1.43 16.00
C LEU A 15 12.81 2.68 15.28
N ARG A 16 12.01 3.30 14.42
CA ARG A 16 12.35 4.50 13.65
C ARG A 16 13.71 4.41 12.92
N LEU A 17 14.10 3.20 12.48
CA LEU A 17 15.31 2.96 11.74
C LEU A 17 15.06 2.81 10.25
N GLY A 18 15.77 3.59 9.46
CA GLY A 18 15.81 3.52 8.01
C GLY A 18 17.19 3.90 7.50
N TRP A 19 17.44 3.63 6.23
CA TRP A 19 18.68 4.00 5.57
C TRP A 19 18.47 4.39 4.12
N VAL A 20 19.38 5.21 3.63
CA VAL A 20 19.46 5.59 2.23
C VAL A 20 20.85 5.24 1.73
N ALA A 21 20.94 4.44 0.67
CA ALA A 21 22.17 4.20 -0.06
C ALA A 21 22.17 5.07 -1.32
N VAL A 22 23.13 5.97 -1.39
CA VAL A 22 23.26 6.94 -2.49
C VAL A 22 24.72 7.14 -2.85
N ARG A 23 25.01 7.35 -4.13
CA ARG A 23 26.35 7.64 -4.66
C ARG A 23 26.36 8.99 -5.37
N GLY A 24 27.56 9.59 -5.45
CA GLY A 24 27.79 10.84 -6.17
C GLY A 24 27.39 12.10 -5.38
N PRO A 25 27.24 13.25 -6.04
CA PRO A 25 27.06 14.56 -5.39
C PRO A 25 25.85 14.67 -4.46
N LEU A 26 24.83 13.83 -4.66
CA LEU A 26 23.63 13.81 -3.81
C LEU A 26 23.90 13.29 -2.40
N ARG A 27 24.97 12.50 -2.18
CA ARG A 27 25.30 11.94 -0.87
C ARG A 27 25.47 13.05 0.18
N ASP A 28 26.29 14.02 -0.14
CA ASP A 28 26.66 15.08 0.80
C ASP A 28 25.47 16.03 1.06
N ARG A 29 24.67 16.29 0.03
CA ARG A 29 23.43 17.07 0.20
C ARG A 29 22.39 16.35 1.07
N ILE A 30 22.21 15.04 0.91
CA ILE A 30 21.30 14.25 1.75
C ILE A 30 21.83 14.19 3.19
N ALA A 31 23.15 14.05 3.38
CA ALA A 31 23.76 14.07 4.71
C ALA A 31 23.56 15.41 5.43
N MET A 32 23.72 16.53 4.73
CA MET A 32 23.44 17.86 5.27
C MET A 32 21.96 18.04 5.64
N LEU A 33 21.04 17.68 4.76
CA LEU A 33 19.60 17.73 5.03
C LEU A 33 19.22 16.88 6.24
N LYS A 34 19.81 15.70 6.38
CA LYS A 34 19.58 14.84 7.54
C LYS A 34 20.05 15.51 8.83
N LEU A 35 21.25 16.11 8.81
CA LEU A 35 21.80 16.85 9.95
C LEU A 35 20.86 17.99 10.39
N GLU A 36 20.33 18.74 9.42
CA GLU A 36 19.39 19.84 9.69
C GLU A 36 18.02 19.36 10.17
N THR A 37 17.58 18.14 9.76
CA THR A 37 16.25 17.60 10.07
C THR A 37 16.18 16.95 11.45
N ASP A 38 17.15 16.09 11.79
CA ASP A 38 17.08 15.25 13.01
C ASP A 38 18.42 15.09 13.73
N PHE A 39 19.46 15.86 13.34
CA PHE A 39 20.84 15.72 13.78
C PHE A 39 21.41 14.34 13.54
N HIS A 40 20.89 13.32 14.18
CA HIS A 40 21.25 11.92 13.98
C HIS A 40 20.16 10.97 14.52
N THR A 41 20.12 9.80 13.94
CA THR A 41 19.31 8.68 14.47
C THR A 41 19.91 8.20 15.81
N PRO A 42 19.12 7.91 16.85
CA PRO A 42 19.65 7.45 18.14
C PRO A 42 20.64 6.29 18.01
N THR A 43 21.85 6.49 18.54
CA THR A 43 22.98 5.55 18.37
C THR A 43 22.67 4.16 18.91
N LEU A 44 21.95 4.07 20.04
CA LEU A 44 21.51 2.79 20.62
C LEU A 44 20.69 1.99 19.61
N LEU A 45 19.72 2.61 18.95
CA LEU A 45 18.86 1.96 17.97
C LEU A 45 19.65 1.54 16.72
N GLN A 46 20.65 2.34 16.30
CA GLN A 46 21.54 1.95 15.20
C GLN A 46 22.33 0.69 15.56
N HIS A 47 22.92 0.60 16.75
CA HIS A 47 23.65 -0.59 17.21
C HIS A 47 22.74 -1.81 17.36
N MET A 48 21.51 -1.63 17.89
CA MET A 48 20.52 -2.71 17.96
C MET A 48 20.16 -3.22 16.56
N GLY A 49 19.88 -2.34 15.62
CA GLY A 49 19.60 -2.70 14.24
C GLY A 49 20.76 -3.40 13.54
N ALA A 50 21.98 -2.91 13.73
CA ALA A 50 23.18 -3.53 13.18
C ALA A 50 23.41 -4.95 13.74
N ARG A 51 23.25 -5.14 15.05
CA ARG A 51 23.35 -6.48 15.67
C ARG A 51 22.26 -7.42 15.19
N PHE A 52 21.01 -6.94 15.07
CA PHE A 52 19.90 -7.74 14.56
C PHE A 52 20.18 -8.25 13.14
N LEU A 53 20.68 -7.37 12.26
CA LEU A 53 21.03 -7.74 10.89
C LEU A 53 22.24 -8.72 10.85
N ALA A 54 23.27 -8.46 11.65
CA ALA A 54 24.50 -9.28 11.66
C ALA A 54 24.33 -10.65 12.32
N SER A 55 23.34 -10.83 13.20
CA SER A 55 23.11 -12.08 13.93
C SER A 55 22.34 -13.15 13.16
N GLY A 56 21.83 -12.85 11.95
CA GLY A 56 20.96 -13.74 11.18
C GLY A 56 19.50 -13.75 11.63
N LEU A 57 19.16 -13.10 12.73
CA LEU A 57 17.78 -13.01 13.25
C LEU A 57 16.81 -12.33 12.26
N TYR A 58 17.35 -11.45 11.42
CA TYR A 58 16.56 -10.82 10.35
C TYR A 58 16.05 -11.87 9.35
N ASP A 59 16.94 -12.74 8.85
CA ASP A 59 16.60 -13.75 7.85
C ASP A 59 15.66 -14.81 8.45
N GLU A 60 15.90 -15.21 9.69
CA GLU A 60 15.02 -16.11 10.44
C GLU A 60 13.61 -15.50 10.59
N HIS A 61 13.53 -14.24 11.00
CA HIS A 61 12.25 -13.53 11.12
C HIS A 61 11.51 -13.45 9.79
N VAL A 62 12.20 -13.07 8.71
CA VAL A 62 11.61 -12.99 7.37
C VAL A 62 11.13 -14.34 6.88
N SER A 63 11.91 -15.40 7.06
CA SER A 63 11.53 -16.75 6.64
C SER A 63 10.25 -17.23 7.34
N ARG A 64 10.07 -16.87 8.60
CA ARG A 64 8.89 -17.21 9.42
C ARG A 64 7.67 -16.36 9.05
N THR A 65 7.85 -15.08 8.75
CA THR A 65 6.73 -14.14 8.49
C THR A 65 6.30 -14.10 7.03
N ALA A 66 7.18 -14.41 6.08
CA ALA A 66 6.86 -14.35 4.65
C ALA A 66 5.71 -15.31 4.24
N PRO A 67 5.61 -16.56 4.73
CA PRO A 67 4.47 -17.42 4.44
C PRO A 67 3.14 -16.83 4.91
N PHE A 68 3.11 -16.24 6.10
CA PHE A 68 1.93 -15.60 6.68
C PHE A 68 1.39 -14.46 5.81
N TYR A 69 2.28 -13.59 5.30
CA TYR A 69 1.85 -12.51 4.40
C TYR A 69 1.52 -13.00 2.99
N ARG A 70 2.16 -14.07 2.54
CA ARG A 70 1.82 -14.71 1.27
C ARG A 70 0.39 -15.24 1.27
N GLU A 71 0.00 -15.96 2.31
CA GLU A 71 -1.37 -16.47 2.48
C GLU A 71 -2.40 -15.33 2.38
N ARG A 72 -2.17 -14.23 3.09
CA ARG A 72 -3.08 -13.06 3.06
C ARG A 72 -3.11 -12.38 1.70
N ARG A 73 -1.96 -12.23 1.05
CA ARG A 73 -1.89 -11.70 -0.31
C ARG A 73 -2.72 -12.56 -1.26
N ASP A 74 -2.54 -13.85 -1.21
CA ASP A 74 -3.20 -14.80 -2.11
C ASP A 74 -4.70 -14.84 -1.83
N ALA A 75 -5.12 -14.76 -0.57
CA ALA A 75 -6.52 -14.62 -0.18
C ALA A 75 -7.15 -13.33 -0.73
N LEU A 76 -6.44 -12.19 -0.64
CA LEU A 76 -6.93 -10.92 -1.20
C LEU A 76 -7.03 -11.00 -2.73
N VAL A 77 -6.06 -11.60 -3.42
CA VAL A 77 -6.10 -11.81 -4.88
C VAL A 77 -7.29 -12.69 -5.26
N ALA A 78 -7.51 -13.80 -4.55
CA ALA A 78 -8.65 -14.68 -4.79
C ALA A 78 -10.00 -13.99 -4.55
N ALA A 79 -10.09 -13.14 -3.53
CA ALA A 79 -11.28 -12.34 -3.25
C ALA A 79 -11.56 -11.30 -4.36
N LEU A 80 -10.52 -10.64 -4.85
CA LEU A 80 -10.63 -9.70 -5.98
C LEU A 80 -11.14 -10.42 -7.23
N GLU A 81 -10.61 -11.58 -7.55
CA GLU A 81 -11.06 -12.37 -8.68
C GLU A 81 -12.52 -12.83 -8.53
N ARG A 82 -12.92 -13.23 -7.33
CA ARG A 82 -14.30 -13.66 -7.04
C ARG A 82 -15.33 -12.54 -7.15
N HIS A 83 -15.01 -11.35 -6.65
CA HIS A 83 -15.98 -10.26 -6.50
C HIS A 83 -15.87 -9.14 -7.54
N LEU A 84 -14.73 -9.03 -8.23
CA LEU A 84 -14.38 -7.95 -9.17
C LEU A 84 -13.76 -8.44 -10.48
N ALA A 85 -13.91 -9.74 -10.85
CA ALA A 85 -13.35 -10.30 -12.07
C ALA A 85 -13.61 -9.42 -13.31
N GLY A 86 -12.57 -9.15 -14.10
CA GLY A 86 -12.65 -8.32 -15.29
C GLY A 86 -12.79 -6.80 -15.06
N GLU A 87 -12.84 -6.35 -13.82
CA GLU A 87 -13.06 -4.94 -13.47
C GLU A 87 -11.77 -4.17 -13.22
N TYR A 88 -10.63 -4.87 -13.12
CA TYR A 88 -9.35 -4.28 -12.70
C TYR A 88 -8.15 -4.89 -13.45
N ARG A 89 -7.01 -4.23 -13.30
CA ARG A 89 -5.67 -4.74 -13.60
C ARG A 89 -4.85 -4.76 -12.33
N LEU A 90 -4.07 -5.82 -12.14
CA LEU A 90 -3.25 -6.06 -10.98
C LEU A 90 -2.00 -6.85 -11.40
N ASP A 91 -0.82 -6.31 -11.06
CA ASP A 91 0.41 -7.08 -11.04
C ASP A 91 0.62 -7.59 -9.61
N VAL A 92 0.53 -8.90 -9.42
CA VAL A 92 0.64 -9.51 -8.09
C VAL A 92 2.08 -9.38 -7.60
N PRO A 93 2.35 -8.63 -6.50
CA PRO A 93 3.70 -8.41 -6.03
C PRO A 93 4.27 -9.68 -5.39
N ARG A 94 5.57 -9.89 -5.52
CA ARG A 94 6.27 -11.02 -4.91
C ARG A 94 6.48 -10.87 -3.39
N GLY A 95 6.22 -9.68 -2.84
CA GLY A 95 6.38 -9.35 -1.42
C GLY A 95 5.74 -8.01 -1.06
N GLY A 96 5.99 -7.56 0.16
CA GLY A 96 5.39 -6.33 0.71
C GLY A 96 4.06 -6.59 1.43
N HIS A 97 3.27 -5.52 1.62
CA HIS A 97 2.05 -5.54 2.43
C HIS A 97 0.83 -5.00 1.69
N HIS A 98 0.99 -4.61 0.43
CA HIS A 98 -0.04 -3.91 -0.34
C HIS A 98 -0.13 -4.46 -1.76
N LEU A 99 -1.36 -4.47 -2.29
CA LEU A 99 -1.63 -4.60 -3.71
C LEU A 99 -1.90 -3.22 -4.32
N TRP A 100 -1.48 -3.04 -5.56
CA TRP A 100 -1.82 -1.88 -6.37
C TRP A 100 -2.80 -2.29 -7.46
N LEU A 101 -4.05 -1.90 -7.29
CA LEU A 101 -5.16 -2.23 -8.16
C LEU A 101 -5.50 -1.01 -9.02
N THR A 102 -5.66 -1.19 -10.33
CA THR A 102 -6.13 -0.14 -11.24
C THR A 102 -7.46 -0.57 -11.86
N LEU A 103 -8.50 0.24 -11.72
CA LEU A 103 -9.81 -0.05 -12.31
C LEU A 103 -9.76 0.09 -13.84
N ASN A 104 -10.34 -0.87 -14.57
CA ASN A 104 -10.42 -0.85 -16.03
C ASN A 104 -11.30 0.31 -16.55
N ARG A 105 -12.29 0.72 -15.75
CA ARG A 105 -13.15 1.89 -16.03
C ARG A 105 -12.95 2.91 -14.93
N PRO A 106 -12.46 4.11 -15.25
CA PRO A 106 -12.23 5.15 -14.27
C PRO A 106 -13.51 5.51 -13.50
N LEU A 107 -13.31 5.89 -12.24
CA LEU A 107 -14.33 6.44 -11.35
C LEU A 107 -13.76 7.67 -10.65
N ASP A 108 -14.62 8.51 -10.11
CA ASP A 108 -14.17 9.54 -9.17
C ASP A 108 -13.64 8.89 -7.90
N GLU A 109 -12.34 9.05 -7.63
CA GLU A 109 -11.65 8.42 -6.48
C GLU A 109 -12.23 8.89 -5.15
N ARG A 110 -12.65 10.17 -5.06
CA ARG A 110 -13.23 10.74 -3.83
C ARG A 110 -14.61 10.17 -3.57
N ALA A 111 -15.45 10.08 -4.60
CA ALA A 111 -16.76 9.46 -4.50
C ALA A 111 -16.66 7.98 -4.12
N LEU A 112 -15.71 7.26 -4.75
CA LEU A 112 -15.47 5.85 -4.44
C LEU A 112 -14.96 5.65 -3.00
N TYR A 113 -14.03 6.49 -2.54
CA TYR A 113 -13.53 6.41 -1.16
C TYR A 113 -14.64 6.65 -0.14
N SER A 114 -15.47 7.68 -0.36
CA SER A 114 -16.59 7.99 0.53
C SER A 114 -17.62 6.88 0.55
N GLU A 115 -17.94 6.26 -0.58
CA GLU A 115 -18.89 5.17 -0.65
C GLU A 115 -18.35 3.89 -0.02
N ALA A 116 -17.08 3.56 -0.26
CA ALA A 116 -16.42 2.42 0.39
C ALA A 116 -16.43 2.55 1.91
N ALA A 117 -16.13 3.76 2.43
CA ALA A 117 -16.19 4.05 3.87
C ALA A 117 -17.61 3.83 4.46
N ARG A 118 -18.67 4.17 3.73
CA ARG A 118 -20.07 3.89 4.15
C ARG A 118 -20.34 2.39 4.24
N HIS A 119 -19.69 1.59 3.43
CA HIS A 119 -19.74 0.13 3.50
C HIS A 119 -18.76 -0.48 4.51
N GLY A 120 -18.04 0.35 5.30
CA GLY A 120 -17.11 -0.10 6.33
C GLY A 120 -15.79 -0.66 5.77
N VAL A 121 -15.37 -0.22 4.57
CA VAL A 121 -14.09 -0.56 3.97
C VAL A 121 -13.35 0.69 3.51
N THR A 122 -12.03 0.72 3.69
CA THR A 122 -11.18 1.82 3.26
C THR A 122 -9.99 1.31 2.43
N PHE A 123 -9.44 2.19 1.61
CA PHE A 123 -8.25 1.95 0.81
C PHE A 123 -7.45 3.25 0.72
N THR A 124 -6.20 3.19 0.24
CA THR A 124 -5.48 4.43 -0.09
C THR A 124 -5.73 4.77 -1.55
N PRO A 125 -6.35 5.93 -1.87
CA PRO A 125 -6.52 6.37 -3.24
C PRO A 125 -5.19 6.54 -3.96
N GLY A 126 -5.12 6.14 -5.22
CA GLY A 126 -3.89 6.23 -6.02
C GLY A 126 -3.39 7.65 -6.16
N GLY A 127 -4.28 8.61 -6.36
CA GLY A 127 -3.97 10.03 -6.45
C GLY A 127 -3.33 10.63 -5.18
N ALA A 128 -3.47 9.98 -4.03
CA ALA A 128 -2.85 10.43 -2.78
C ALA A 128 -1.36 10.01 -2.65
N VAL A 129 -0.89 9.06 -3.45
CA VAL A 129 0.45 8.46 -3.32
C VAL A 129 1.25 8.44 -4.63
N THR A 130 0.72 9.00 -5.71
CA THR A 130 1.41 9.16 -6.98
C THR A 130 1.80 10.62 -7.20
N ALA A 131 3.01 10.86 -7.71
CA ALA A 131 3.49 12.22 -8.04
C ALA A 131 2.77 12.82 -9.26
N GLU A 132 2.28 11.98 -10.16
CA GLU A 132 1.61 12.39 -11.39
C GLU A 132 0.10 12.19 -11.27
N ARG A 133 -0.69 13.16 -11.74
CA ARG A 133 -2.14 12.99 -11.90
C ARG A 133 -2.40 12.01 -13.03
N ARG A 134 -2.93 10.84 -12.70
CA ARG A 134 -3.34 9.83 -13.69
C ARG A 134 -4.85 9.90 -13.90
N SER A 135 -5.28 9.70 -15.14
CA SER A 135 -6.70 9.57 -15.49
C SER A 135 -7.33 8.26 -15.02
N GLN A 136 -6.53 7.36 -14.49
CA GLN A 136 -6.97 6.02 -14.06
C GLN A 136 -7.21 6.00 -12.56
N THR A 137 -8.31 5.40 -12.14
CA THR A 137 -8.62 5.18 -10.74
C THR A 137 -7.79 4.02 -10.22
N ALA A 138 -6.90 4.30 -9.28
CA ALA A 138 -6.06 3.30 -8.64
C ALA A 138 -6.30 3.22 -7.13
N LEU A 139 -6.18 2.03 -6.58
CA LEU A 139 -6.40 1.74 -5.17
C LEU A 139 -5.19 0.97 -4.62
N ARG A 140 -4.65 1.42 -3.51
CA ARG A 140 -3.69 0.64 -2.74
C ARG A 140 -4.44 -0.10 -1.63
N LEU A 141 -4.47 -1.42 -1.71
CA LEU A 141 -5.12 -2.30 -0.74
C LEU A 141 -4.08 -2.94 0.17
N SER A 142 -4.31 -2.94 1.48
CA SER A 142 -3.45 -3.62 2.45
C SER A 142 -3.98 -5.01 2.74
N PHE A 143 -3.07 -6.00 2.84
CA PHE A 143 -3.39 -7.35 3.28
C PHE A 143 -2.69 -7.75 4.59
N SER A 144 -2.07 -6.79 5.27
CA SER A 144 -1.21 -7.10 6.42
C SER A 144 -1.91 -7.15 7.77
N LEU A 145 -3.11 -6.57 7.88
CA LEU A 145 -3.74 -6.34 9.18
C LEU A 145 -4.78 -7.42 9.55
N VAL A 146 -5.61 -7.83 8.59
CA VAL A 146 -6.78 -8.67 8.83
C VAL A 146 -6.62 -10.08 8.24
N GLY A 147 -7.45 -11.02 8.67
CA GLY A 147 -7.42 -12.41 8.20
C GLY A 147 -8.05 -12.61 6.81
N PRO A 148 -7.90 -13.81 6.22
CA PRO A 148 -8.44 -14.15 4.89
C PRO A 148 -9.94 -13.90 4.75
N GLU A 149 -10.74 -14.26 5.75
CA GLU A 149 -12.21 -14.09 5.75
C GLU A 149 -12.60 -12.60 5.72
N GLU A 150 -11.93 -11.79 6.53
CA GLU A 150 -12.15 -10.33 6.59
C GLU A 150 -11.69 -9.65 5.30
N LEU A 151 -10.65 -10.16 4.64
CA LEU A 151 -10.21 -9.68 3.33
C LEU A 151 -11.27 -9.96 2.26
N ASP A 152 -11.88 -11.16 2.27
CA ASP A 152 -12.96 -11.50 1.33
C ASP A 152 -14.18 -10.60 1.53
N GLU A 153 -14.64 -10.43 2.78
CA GLU A 153 -15.75 -9.52 3.08
C GLU A 153 -15.43 -8.07 2.72
N GLY A 154 -14.19 -7.62 2.98
CA GLY A 154 -13.72 -6.28 2.58
C GLY A 154 -13.80 -6.05 1.08
N VAL A 155 -13.37 -7.01 0.27
CA VAL A 155 -13.46 -6.92 -1.21
C VAL A 155 -14.91 -6.96 -1.68
N LYS A 156 -15.76 -7.78 -1.08
CA LYS A 156 -17.20 -7.83 -1.38
C LYS A 156 -17.88 -6.48 -1.12
N ARG A 157 -17.54 -5.80 -0.04
CA ARG A 157 -18.00 -4.44 0.28
C ARG A 157 -17.47 -3.41 -0.70
N LEU A 158 -16.18 -3.48 -1.04
CA LEU A 158 -15.57 -2.61 -2.06
C LEU A 158 -16.27 -2.78 -3.42
N ALA A 159 -16.58 -4.01 -3.81
CA ALA A 159 -17.30 -4.29 -5.04
C ALA A 159 -18.71 -3.69 -5.07
N ARG A 160 -19.40 -3.66 -3.93
CA ARG A 160 -20.69 -2.95 -3.79
C ARG A 160 -20.53 -1.45 -3.99
N ALA A 161 -19.54 -0.85 -3.32
CA ALA A 161 -19.25 0.58 -3.46
C ALA A 161 -18.94 0.98 -4.91
N ILE A 162 -18.13 0.20 -5.62
CA ILE A 162 -17.82 0.41 -7.04
C ILE A 162 -19.10 0.39 -7.89
N ARG A 163 -19.98 -0.59 -7.68
CA ARG A 163 -21.24 -0.69 -8.42
C ARG A 163 -22.17 0.50 -8.16
N GLU A 164 -22.25 0.96 -6.92
CA GLU A 164 -23.10 2.09 -6.54
C GLU A 164 -22.62 3.41 -7.11
N VAL A 165 -21.30 3.68 -7.06
CA VAL A 165 -20.73 4.87 -7.68
C VAL A 165 -20.97 4.86 -9.19
N ARG A 166 -20.78 3.73 -9.87
CA ARG A 166 -21.08 3.60 -11.31
C ARG A 166 -22.53 3.85 -11.65
N ARG A 167 -23.44 3.38 -10.83
CA ARG A 167 -24.89 3.60 -11.03
C ARG A 167 -25.22 5.07 -10.94
N ARG A 168 -24.70 5.78 -9.94
CA ARG A 168 -24.93 7.24 -9.77
C ARG A 168 -24.36 8.05 -10.93
N SER A 169 -23.16 7.72 -11.37
CA SER A 169 -22.53 8.41 -12.50
C SER A 169 -23.34 8.29 -13.80
N ARG A 170 -23.96 7.12 -14.04
CA ARG A 170 -24.85 6.93 -15.20
C ARG A 170 -26.13 7.77 -15.14
N HIS A 171 -26.72 7.95 -13.97
CA HIS A 171 -27.93 8.75 -13.80
C HIS A 171 -27.64 10.25 -13.90
N SER A 172 -26.48 10.71 -13.46
CA SER A 172 -26.07 12.11 -13.57
C SER A 172 -25.84 12.57 -15.02
N VAL A 173 -25.44 11.65 -15.92
CA VAL A 173 -25.25 11.93 -17.36
C VAL A 173 -26.57 11.90 -18.14
N ALA A 174 -27.61 11.26 -17.60
CA ALA A 174 -28.88 11.04 -18.28
C ALA A 174 -29.94 12.13 -18.03
N LEU A 175 -29.67 13.15 -17.24
CA LEU A 175 -30.59 14.29 -17.06
C LEU A 175 -30.33 15.31 -18.17
N PRO A 176 -31.25 15.52 -19.13
CA PRO A 176 -31.10 16.60 -20.10
C PRO A 176 -31.16 17.94 -19.36
N VAL A 177 -30.22 18.82 -19.67
CA VAL A 177 -30.29 20.23 -19.28
C VAL A 177 -31.48 20.81 -20.02
N SER A 178 -32.59 21.03 -19.32
CA SER A 178 -33.75 21.78 -19.78
C SER A 178 -33.52 23.28 -19.66
#